data_0df548f99b24bb6af331b12aaad5d0dd
#
_entry.id   0df548f99b24bb6af331b12aaad5d0dd
#
_cell.length_a   1.000
_cell.length_b   1.000
_cell.length_c   1.000
_cell.angle_alpha   90.00
_cell.angle_beta   90.00
_cell.angle_gamma   90.00
#
_symmetry.space_group_name_H-M   'P 1'
#
loop_
_entity.id
_entity.type
_entity.pdbx_description
1 polymer ?
#
loop_
_entity_poly.entity_id
_entity_poly.type
_entity_poly.pdbx_seq_one_letter_code
_entity_poly.pdbx_strand_id
1 'polypeptide(L)'
;VISRNFTVVPLRKQDKEDSRMRTLLIGLLTCLVLLGLDRPARADLDSYFRKPEPVYKWEKTGEKKVDGGTVIDLHLVSQTWQGGVWQHRLMIFRPDKAVRTDFCTLFNTGGGGSDGEITLGMTAAQITGMPFAILYNIPNQPLYGGKTEDSLIAYTWEKFMETGDESWPLHFPMAKAVLKAMDAIQAYTKEAGQTEIKGFVIAGASKRGWTTWLAGASKDPRIKGIVPMVIDTLNVTAQIPHQLAAYGKPSEKVQDYTSAGMQEKLMTPQGKRLLALEDPYSYRDRLTMPKLLVLGTNDRYWSQDALNLYWDDLKGPKWVLYNSNAGHGLEGLDTQLRVLNAVGAFARAVAGGNPLPKPTWKYGFRDNFSYLDVHSDIPIKSAKLWFAHSDTQDLRDAKWASAPMSPIDPANPTHGVFGSKGVPAQGYTAIYAELTYAQNGKAFSLTTQIELMAPKK
;
A
#
# COMPACT_ATOMS: atom_id res chain seq x y z
N VAL A 1 37.01 22.91 -91.50
CA VAL A 1 38.31 23.12 -90.83
C VAL A 1 38.04 23.55 -89.41
N ILE A 2 38.21 22.73 -88.43
CA ILE A 2 38.77 22.89 -87.09
C ILE A 2 38.49 21.54 -86.34
N SER A 3 39.57 20.77 -86.16
CA SER A 3 39.68 19.58 -85.31
C SER A 3 39.62 20.00 -83.84
N ARG A 4 38.88 19.28 -83.03
CA ARG A 4 39.04 19.25 -81.56
C ARG A 4 39.40 17.86 -81.08
N ASN A 5 40.61 17.78 -80.56
CA ASN A 5 41.15 16.65 -79.88
C ASN A 5 40.40 16.43 -78.53
N PHE A 6 39.92 15.24 -78.26
CA PHE A 6 39.46 14.85 -76.92
C PHE A 6 40.56 14.06 -76.21
N THR A 7 41.08 14.62 -75.14
CA THR A 7 42.03 13.96 -74.23
C THR A 7 41.25 13.13 -73.24
N VAL A 8 41.53 11.84 -73.21
CA VAL A 8 40.99 10.90 -72.20
C VAL A 8 41.79 11.06 -70.93
N VAL A 9 41.14 11.43 -69.84
CA VAL A 9 41.71 11.47 -68.47
C VAL A 9 41.44 10.11 -67.80
N PRO A 10 42.42 9.44 -67.19
CA PRO A 10 42.20 8.15 -66.51
C PRO A 10 41.52 8.40 -65.12
N LEU A 11 40.47 7.63 -64.85
CA LEU A 11 39.74 7.58 -63.60
C LEU A 11 40.65 7.14 -62.43
N ARG A 12 40.66 7.95 -61.39
CA ARG A 12 41.53 7.89 -60.22
C ARG A 12 41.12 6.72 -59.29
N LYS A 13 42.08 6.12 -58.61
CA LYS A 13 42.04 5.09 -57.59
C LYS A 13 41.20 5.37 -56.29
N GLN A 14 40.28 6.29 -56.34
CA GLN A 14 39.54 6.77 -55.12
C GLN A 14 38.28 5.98 -54.82
N ASP A 15 37.74 5.22 -55.78
CA ASP A 15 36.44 4.51 -55.58
C ASP A 15 36.54 3.20 -54.82
N LYS A 16 37.76 2.63 -54.63
CA LYS A 16 37.90 1.38 -53.86
C LYS A 16 38.04 1.55 -52.35
N GLU A 17 38.49 2.71 -51.89
CA GLU A 17 38.58 3.01 -50.46
C GLU A 17 37.21 3.43 -49.87
N ASP A 18 36.38 4.18 -50.60
CA ASP A 18 35.02 4.56 -50.20
C ASP A 18 34.08 3.34 -50.11
N SER A 19 34.27 2.34 -50.98
CA SER A 19 33.48 1.10 -50.90
C SER A 19 33.83 0.27 -49.64
N ARG A 20 35.09 0.20 -49.24
CA ARG A 20 35.53 -0.51 -48.01
C ARG A 20 35.12 0.22 -46.74
N MET A 21 35.16 1.58 -46.74
CA MET A 21 34.71 2.36 -45.58
C MET A 21 33.20 2.31 -45.39
N ARG A 22 32.41 2.30 -46.47
CA ARG A 22 30.94 2.10 -46.40
C ARG A 22 30.56 0.69 -45.90
N THR A 23 31.30 -0.38 -46.36
CA THR A 23 31.06 -1.73 -45.86
C THR A 23 31.47 -1.92 -44.41
N LEU A 24 32.54 -1.26 -43.94
CA LEU A 24 32.93 -1.24 -42.52
C LEU A 24 31.94 -0.42 -41.64
N LEU A 25 31.42 0.71 -42.11
CA LEU A 25 30.41 1.48 -41.40
C LEU A 25 29.05 0.76 -41.27
N ILE A 26 28.62 0.04 -42.34
CA ILE A 26 27.42 -0.77 -42.32
C ILE A 26 27.62 -1.98 -41.40
N GLY A 27 28.78 -2.61 -41.38
CA GLY A 27 29.12 -3.70 -40.44
C GLY A 27 29.16 -3.24 -38.99
N LEU A 28 29.70 -2.03 -38.68
CA LEU A 28 29.69 -1.45 -37.33
C LEU A 28 28.29 -1.05 -36.89
N LEU A 29 27.47 -0.47 -37.78
CA LEU A 29 26.07 -0.15 -37.46
C LEU A 29 25.23 -1.40 -37.21
N THR A 30 25.45 -2.49 -37.97
CA THR A 30 24.74 -3.76 -37.76
C THR A 30 25.18 -4.45 -36.47
N CYS A 31 26.46 -4.38 -36.07
CA CYS A 31 26.93 -4.86 -34.77
C CYS A 31 26.43 -4.00 -33.62
N LEU A 32 26.32 -2.68 -33.77
CA LEU A 32 25.76 -1.80 -32.75
C LEU A 32 24.23 -2.01 -32.55
N VAL A 33 23.51 -2.34 -33.61
CA VAL A 33 22.08 -2.70 -33.56
C VAL A 33 21.88 -4.08 -32.91
N LEU A 34 22.78 -5.05 -33.13
CA LEU A 34 22.72 -6.36 -32.50
C LEU A 34 23.19 -6.38 -31.04
N LEU A 35 24.05 -5.44 -30.62
CA LEU A 35 24.44 -5.26 -29.22
C LEU A 35 23.43 -4.47 -28.41
N GLY A 36 22.43 -3.86 -29.06
CA GLY A 36 21.33 -3.12 -28.39
C GLY A 36 20.12 -3.96 -28.06
N LEU A 37 20.06 -5.27 -28.42
CA LEU A 37 18.84 -6.08 -28.35
C LEU A 37 18.80 -7.10 -27.21
N ASP A 38 19.85 -7.24 -26.40
CA ASP A 38 19.82 -8.10 -25.21
C ASP A 38 20.06 -7.29 -23.92
N ARG A 39 19.22 -6.27 -23.70
CA ARG A 39 18.90 -5.96 -22.30
C ARG A 39 17.89 -7.03 -21.89
N PRO A 40 18.22 -7.94 -20.92
CA PRO A 40 17.21 -8.83 -20.37
C PRO A 40 16.01 -7.94 -19.99
N ALA A 41 14.83 -8.31 -20.47
CA ALA A 41 13.60 -7.62 -20.13
C ALA A 41 13.61 -7.49 -18.60
N ARG A 42 13.79 -6.25 -18.10
CA ARG A 42 13.80 -6.01 -16.64
C ARG A 42 12.47 -6.54 -16.15
N ALA A 43 12.51 -7.56 -15.29
CA ALA A 43 11.33 -7.99 -14.60
C ALA A 43 10.91 -6.80 -13.72
N ASP A 44 9.79 -6.22 -14.02
CA ASP A 44 9.13 -5.20 -13.22
C ASP A 44 7.78 -5.75 -12.74
N LEU A 45 7.11 -5.01 -11.91
CA LEU A 45 5.80 -5.39 -11.38
C LEU A 45 4.82 -5.78 -12.50
N ASP A 46 4.81 -5.04 -13.61
CA ASP A 46 3.89 -5.27 -14.73
C ASP A 46 4.20 -6.58 -15.46
N SER A 47 5.48 -6.89 -15.72
CA SER A 47 5.90 -8.15 -16.37
C SER A 47 5.61 -9.35 -15.48
N TYR A 48 5.84 -9.22 -14.17
CA TYR A 48 5.50 -10.26 -13.20
C TYR A 48 4.00 -10.58 -13.20
N PHE A 49 3.13 -9.58 -13.17
CA PHE A 49 1.68 -9.79 -13.15
C PHE A 49 1.14 -10.36 -14.46
N ARG A 50 1.74 -10.00 -15.61
CA ARG A 50 1.35 -10.54 -16.92
C ARG A 50 1.82 -11.96 -17.19
N LYS A 51 2.76 -12.49 -16.41
CA LYS A 51 3.24 -13.86 -16.57
C LYS A 51 2.06 -14.83 -16.42
N PRO A 52 1.81 -15.71 -17.43
CA PRO A 52 0.75 -16.71 -17.35
C PRO A 52 0.98 -17.67 -16.18
N GLU A 53 -0.13 -18.12 -15.57
CA GLU A 53 -0.11 -19.10 -14.48
C GLU A 53 -0.92 -20.34 -14.89
N PRO A 54 -0.29 -21.32 -15.54
CA PRO A 54 -0.99 -22.54 -16.01
C PRO A 54 -1.61 -23.36 -14.87
N VAL A 55 -1.09 -23.20 -13.64
CA VAL A 55 -1.60 -23.88 -12.44
C VAL A 55 -2.83 -23.21 -11.84
N TYR A 56 -3.18 -21.99 -12.30
CA TYR A 56 -4.30 -21.25 -11.74
C TYR A 56 -5.59 -22.05 -11.86
N LYS A 57 -6.22 -22.24 -10.70
CA LYS A 57 -7.55 -22.86 -10.60
C LYS A 57 -8.20 -22.47 -9.29
N TRP A 58 -9.50 -22.61 -9.23
CA TRP A 58 -10.26 -22.49 -7.99
C TRP A 58 -11.36 -23.56 -7.97
N GLU A 59 -11.81 -23.91 -6.78
CA GLU A 59 -12.95 -24.82 -6.58
C GLU A 59 -13.73 -24.39 -5.34
N LYS A 60 -15.05 -24.54 -5.36
CA LYS A 60 -15.90 -24.33 -4.20
C LYS A 60 -15.80 -25.54 -3.28
N THR A 61 -15.32 -25.33 -2.06
CA THR A 61 -15.14 -26.39 -1.04
C THR A 61 -16.25 -26.37 -0.01
N GLY A 62 -17.01 -25.30 0.11
CA GLY A 62 -18.11 -25.23 1.08
C GLY A 62 -19.04 -24.04 0.85
N GLU A 63 -20.23 -24.15 1.43
CA GLU A 63 -21.19 -23.07 1.60
C GLU A 63 -21.99 -23.29 2.87
N LYS A 64 -22.13 -22.26 3.68
CA LYS A 64 -22.83 -22.32 4.96
C LYS A 64 -23.68 -21.07 5.14
N LYS A 65 -24.96 -21.27 5.48
CA LYS A 65 -25.82 -20.18 5.97
C LYS A 65 -25.45 -19.90 7.43
N VAL A 66 -25.23 -18.62 7.73
CA VAL A 66 -24.95 -18.12 9.06
C VAL A 66 -25.90 -16.98 9.39
N ASP A 67 -25.88 -16.50 10.65
CA ASP A 67 -26.67 -15.32 10.99
C ASP A 67 -26.24 -14.11 10.17
N GLY A 68 -27.22 -13.52 9.50
CA GLY A 68 -27.06 -12.33 8.66
C GLY A 68 -26.48 -12.53 7.27
N GLY A 69 -26.23 -13.79 6.82
CA GLY A 69 -25.74 -14.01 5.46
C GLY A 69 -25.35 -15.43 5.12
N THR A 70 -24.57 -15.57 4.07
CA THR A 70 -24.01 -16.83 3.58
C THR A 70 -22.49 -16.71 3.47
N VAL A 71 -21.78 -17.73 3.92
CA VAL A 71 -20.33 -17.87 3.78
C VAL A 71 -20.05 -18.91 2.72
N ILE A 72 -19.21 -18.59 1.77
CA ILE A 72 -18.74 -19.47 0.70
C ILE A 72 -17.25 -19.68 0.91
N ASP A 73 -16.81 -20.92 0.83
CA ASP A 73 -15.41 -21.32 0.95
C ASP A 73 -14.89 -21.78 -0.40
N LEU A 74 -13.80 -21.21 -0.86
CA LEU A 74 -13.11 -21.57 -2.08
C LEU A 74 -11.67 -21.99 -1.74
N HIS A 75 -11.20 -23.04 -2.42
CA HIS A 75 -9.77 -23.37 -2.52
C HIS A 75 -9.23 -22.71 -3.80
N LEU A 76 -8.18 -21.91 -3.67
CA LEU A 76 -7.54 -21.18 -4.75
C LEU A 76 -6.09 -21.63 -4.92
N VAL A 77 -5.71 -22.06 -6.11
CA VAL A 77 -4.33 -22.19 -6.55
C VAL A 77 -4.00 -20.95 -7.38
N SER A 78 -3.13 -20.08 -6.87
CA SER A 78 -2.91 -18.77 -7.49
C SER A 78 -1.80 -18.77 -8.55
N GLN A 79 -0.69 -19.44 -8.29
CA GLN A 79 0.52 -19.37 -9.12
C GLN A 79 1.56 -20.41 -8.72
N THR A 80 2.62 -20.51 -9.56
CA THR A 80 3.88 -21.12 -9.16
C THR A 80 4.92 -20.05 -8.93
N TRP A 81 5.55 -20.05 -7.76
CA TRP A 81 6.63 -19.13 -7.40
C TRP A 81 7.83 -19.90 -6.84
N GLN A 82 9.04 -19.69 -7.38
CA GLN A 82 10.29 -20.37 -7.01
C GLN A 82 10.13 -21.90 -6.89
N GLY A 83 9.44 -22.51 -7.86
CA GLY A 83 9.18 -23.94 -7.91
C GLY A 83 8.05 -24.45 -7.01
N GLY A 84 7.52 -23.62 -6.09
CA GLY A 84 6.41 -23.96 -5.21
C GLY A 84 5.06 -23.52 -5.77
N VAL A 85 4.05 -24.38 -5.67
CA VAL A 85 2.66 -24.02 -6.01
C VAL A 85 1.99 -23.37 -4.81
N TRP A 86 1.47 -22.16 -4.99
CA TRP A 86 0.80 -21.42 -3.93
C TRP A 86 -0.69 -21.71 -3.88
N GLN A 87 -1.17 -22.06 -2.68
CA GLN A 87 -2.54 -22.45 -2.41
C GLN A 87 -3.11 -21.64 -1.26
N HIS A 88 -4.34 -21.22 -1.41
CA HIS A 88 -5.01 -20.32 -0.47
C HIS A 88 -6.41 -20.80 -0.17
N ARG A 89 -6.87 -20.54 1.05
CA ARG A 89 -8.29 -20.48 1.36
C ARG A 89 -8.80 -19.09 0.99
N LEU A 90 -9.97 -19.03 0.36
CA LEU A 90 -10.65 -17.77 0.02
C LEU A 90 -12.10 -17.88 0.50
N MET A 91 -12.44 -17.12 1.54
CA MET A 91 -13.81 -17.07 2.06
C MET A 91 -14.53 -15.84 1.53
N ILE A 92 -15.77 -16.03 1.08
CA ILE A 92 -16.64 -14.94 0.60
C ILE A 92 -17.85 -14.84 1.52
N PHE A 93 -18.09 -13.67 2.10
CA PHE A 93 -19.19 -13.36 3.01
C PHE A 93 -20.23 -12.53 2.26
N ARG A 94 -21.42 -13.06 2.06
CA ARG A 94 -22.52 -12.38 1.42
C ARG A 94 -23.58 -12.02 2.46
N PRO A 95 -23.74 -10.73 2.79
CA PRO A 95 -24.78 -10.31 3.73
C PRO A 95 -26.17 -10.40 3.08
N ASP A 96 -27.17 -10.80 3.85
CA ASP A 96 -28.57 -10.88 3.38
C ASP A 96 -29.12 -9.51 2.95
N LYS A 97 -28.65 -8.45 3.60
CA LYS A 97 -29.05 -7.06 3.33
C LYS A 97 -27.90 -6.26 2.71
N ALA A 98 -27.43 -6.70 1.53
CA ALA A 98 -26.42 -5.95 0.79
C ALA A 98 -27.02 -4.69 0.16
N VAL A 99 -26.34 -3.56 0.31
CA VAL A 99 -26.66 -2.30 -0.38
C VAL A 99 -26.10 -2.31 -1.80
N ARG A 100 -24.94 -2.95 -1.97
CA ARG A 100 -24.26 -3.15 -3.26
C ARG A 100 -23.85 -4.63 -3.37
N THR A 101 -24.16 -5.25 -4.49
CA THR A 101 -23.84 -6.65 -4.80
C THR A 101 -22.79 -6.81 -5.89
N ASP A 102 -22.47 -5.73 -6.58
CA ASP A 102 -21.50 -5.66 -7.68
C ASP A 102 -20.11 -5.13 -7.26
N PHE A 103 -19.89 -4.95 -5.96
CA PHE A 103 -18.59 -4.59 -5.35
C PHE A 103 -18.23 -5.58 -4.25
N CYS A 104 -16.94 -5.77 -4.02
CA CYS A 104 -16.41 -6.61 -2.95
C CYS A 104 -15.25 -5.92 -2.23
N THR A 105 -15.22 -5.99 -0.90
CA THR A 105 -14.00 -5.67 -0.15
C THR A 105 -13.21 -6.95 0.05
N LEU A 106 -11.99 -7.02 -0.46
CA LEU A 106 -11.08 -8.17 -0.37
C LEU A 106 -9.96 -7.87 0.63
N PHE A 107 -10.00 -8.53 1.77
CA PHE A 107 -8.96 -8.46 2.79
C PHE A 107 -7.96 -9.61 2.63
N ASN A 108 -6.69 -9.32 2.48
CA ASN A 108 -5.63 -10.32 2.40
C ASN A 108 -4.91 -10.45 3.75
N THR A 109 -4.67 -11.70 4.19
CA THR A 109 -4.09 -12.01 5.51
C THR A 109 -3.12 -13.18 5.47
N GLY A 110 -2.24 -13.25 6.48
CA GLY A 110 -1.28 -14.36 6.65
C GLY A 110 -1.86 -15.58 7.37
N GLY A 111 -3.01 -15.46 8.01
CA GLY A 111 -3.65 -16.55 8.74
C GLY A 111 -4.17 -17.65 7.84
N GLY A 112 -4.55 -18.81 8.44
CA GLY A 112 -5.09 -19.97 7.73
C GLY A 112 -6.63 -20.01 7.68
N GLY A 113 -7.30 -19.10 8.37
CA GLY A 113 -8.76 -19.06 8.50
C GLY A 113 -9.28 -20.00 9.59
N SER A 114 -9.88 -19.45 10.63
CA SER A 114 -10.56 -20.18 11.70
C SER A 114 -12.07 -19.90 11.69
N ASP A 115 -12.84 -20.73 12.37
CA ASP A 115 -14.28 -20.51 12.49
C ASP A 115 -14.62 -19.21 13.25
N GLY A 116 -13.74 -18.73 14.13
CA GLY A 116 -13.88 -17.44 14.82
C GLY A 116 -13.86 -16.24 13.88
N GLU A 117 -13.18 -16.36 12.74
CA GLU A 117 -13.11 -15.30 11.73
C GLU A 117 -14.39 -15.20 10.87
N ILE A 118 -15.27 -16.21 10.91
CA ILE A 118 -16.56 -16.17 10.22
C ILE A 118 -17.42 -15.02 10.75
N THR A 119 -17.49 -14.85 12.07
CA THR A 119 -18.24 -13.75 12.69
C THR A 119 -17.67 -12.40 12.30
N LEU A 120 -16.34 -12.26 12.32
CA LEU A 120 -15.67 -11.01 11.92
C LEU A 120 -15.92 -10.69 10.45
N GLY A 121 -15.76 -11.66 9.55
CA GLY A 121 -15.99 -11.49 8.11
C GLY A 121 -17.44 -11.12 7.78
N MET A 122 -18.41 -11.75 8.45
CA MET A 122 -19.84 -11.42 8.27
C MET A 122 -20.16 -10.03 8.83
N THR A 123 -19.60 -9.67 9.99
CA THR A 123 -19.73 -8.31 10.56
C THR A 123 -19.16 -7.26 9.60
N ALA A 124 -17.99 -7.52 9.02
CA ALA A 124 -17.39 -6.63 8.02
C ALA A 124 -18.28 -6.50 6.77
N ALA A 125 -18.85 -7.58 6.26
CA ALA A 125 -19.78 -7.56 5.15
C ALA A 125 -21.05 -6.73 5.46
N GLN A 126 -21.60 -6.86 6.65
CA GLN A 126 -22.75 -6.07 7.10
C GLN A 126 -22.43 -4.58 7.29
N ILE A 127 -21.26 -4.26 7.83
CA ILE A 127 -20.81 -2.87 8.02
C ILE A 127 -20.55 -2.19 6.67
N THR A 128 -19.86 -2.90 5.76
CA THR A 128 -19.62 -2.38 4.40
C THR A 128 -20.91 -2.31 3.57
N GLY A 129 -21.88 -3.17 3.85
CA GLY A 129 -23.13 -3.30 3.08
C GLY A 129 -22.92 -3.94 1.70
N MET A 130 -21.84 -4.73 1.53
CA MET A 130 -21.48 -5.41 0.30
C MET A 130 -20.77 -6.74 0.58
N PRO A 131 -20.62 -7.62 -0.41
CA PRO A 131 -19.75 -8.79 -0.29
C PRO A 131 -18.37 -8.43 0.29
N PHE A 132 -17.93 -9.23 1.24
CA PHE A 132 -16.61 -9.14 1.85
C PHE A 132 -15.88 -10.46 1.61
N ALA A 133 -14.61 -10.43 1.28
CA ALA A 133 -13.83 -11.65 1.11
C ALA A 133 -12.53 -11.58 1.91
N ILE A 134 -12.08 -12.75 2.39
CA ILE A 134 -10.80 -12.89 3.07
C ILE A 134 -9.96 -13.91 2.30
N LEU A 135 -8.80 -13.48 1.86
CA LEU A 135 -7.78 -14.30 1.24
C LEU A 135 -6.71 -14.65 2.26
N TYR A 136 -6.60 -15.93 2.59
CA TYR A 136 -5.69 -16.46 3.59
C TYR A 136 -4.37 -16.95 2.99
N ASN A 137 -3.40 -17.24 3.85
CA ASN A 137 -2.09 -17.77 3.47
C ASN A 137 -1.30 -16.83 2.53
N ILE A 138 -1.24 -15.56 2.83
CA ILE A 138 -0.44 -14.58 2.10
C ILE A 138 0.73 -14.11 2.99
N PRO A 139 1.99 -14.52 2.71
CA PRO A 139 2.44 -15.48 1.69
C PRO A 139 2.06 -16.92 2.02
N ASN A 140 2.36 -17.85 1.08
CA ASN A 140 2.14 -19.30 1.27
C ASN A 140 3.31 -19.90 2.09
N GLN A 141 3.29 -19.66 3.38
CA GLN A 141 4.36 -19.96 4.35
C GLN A 141 3.97 -21.12 5.30
N PRO A 142 4.97 -21.79 5.97
CA PRO A 142 6.40 -21.49 6.00
C PRO A 142 7.15 -21.97 4.75
N LEU A 143 8.27 -21.31 4.41
CA LEU A 143 9.14 -21.66 3.28
C LEU A 143 10.62 -21.69 3.72
N TYR A 144 11.49 -22.23 2.88
CA TYR A 144 12.97 -22.20 3.03
C TYR A 144 13.48 -22.48 4.44
N GLY A 145 13.18 -23.68 4.96
CA GLY A 145 13.63 -24.10 6.28
C GLY A 145 12.80 -23.50 7.43
N GLY A 146 11.51 -23.28 7.20
CA GLY A 146 10.57 -22.84 8.22
C GLY A 146 10.45 -21.33 8.38
N LYS A 147 11.00 -20.54 7.44
CA LYS A 147 10.90 -19.07 7.50
C LYS A 147 9.47 -18.59 7.26
N THR A 148 9.09 -17.60 8.03
CA THR A 148 7.77 -16.96 7.98
C THR A 148 7.92 -15.44 8.10
N GLU A 149 6.90 -14.70 7.72
CA GLU A 149 6.77 -13.26 7.99
C GLU A 149 8.02 -12.44 7.58
N ASP A 150 8.56 -11.60 8.46
CA ASP A 150 9.70 -10.72 8.19
C ASP A 150 10.97 -11.51 7.84
N SER A 151 11.18 -12.67 8.52
CA SER A 151 12.33 -13.53 8.23
C SER A 151 12.28 -14.12 6.81
N LEU A 152 11.07 -14.37 6.27
CA LEU A 152 10.91 -14.84 4.90
C LEU A 152 11.15 -13.71 3.89
N ILE A 153 10.65 -12.50 4.17
CA ILE A 153 10.90 -11.33 3.31
C ILE A 153 12.40 -11.03 3.27
N ALA A 154 13.05 -10.92 4.43
CA ALA A 154 14.49 -10.67 4.53
C ALA A 154 15.30 -11.71 3.74
N TYR A 155 14.96 -13.00 3.85
CA TYR A 155 15.58 -14.06 3.07
C TYR A 155 15.41 -13.87 1.56
N THR A 156 14.24 -13.48 1.09
CA THR A 156 14.01 -13.27 -0.35
C THR A 156 14.77 -12.05 -0.89
N TRP A 157 14.96 -11.04 -0.05
CA TRP A 157 15.81 -9.89 -0.35
C TRP A 157 17.28 -10.29 -0.42
N GLU A 158 17.76 -11.15 0.49
CA GLU A 158 19.12 -11.71 0.41
C GLU A 158 19.31 -12.49 -0.89
N LYS A 159 18.34 -13.32 -1.27
CA LYS A 159 18.39 -14.07 -2.54
C LYS A 159 18.43 -13.14 -3.76
N PHE A 160 17.66 -12.06 -3.77
CA PHE A 160 17.78 -11.03 -4.79
C PHE A 160 19.17 -10.37 -4.78
N MET A 161 19.71 -10.03 -3.62
CA MET A 161 21.03 -9.42 -3.49
C MET A 161 22.16 -10.36 -3.96
N GLU A 162 22.00 -11.67 -3.77
CA GLU A 162 22.97 -12.68 -4.21
C GLU A 162 22.89 -12.92 -5.73
N THR A 163 21.70 -13.01 -6.28
CA THR A 163 21.47 -13.54 -7.65
C THR A 163 21.17 -12.46 -8.67
N GLY A 164 20.63 -11.31 -8.24
CA GLY A 164 20.08 -10.28 -9.12
C GLY A 164 18.75 -10.69 -9.78
N ASP A 165 18.18 -11.86 -9.43
CA ASP A 165 16.93 -12.35 -10.00
C ASP A 165 15.73 -11.61 -9.40
N GLU A 166 15.10 -10.77 -10.21
CA GLU A 166 13.96 -9.91 -9.86
C GLU A 166 12.66 -10.68 -9.58
N SER A 167 12.66 -12.01 -9.73
CA SER A 167 11.52 -12.85 -9.35
C SER A 167 11.50 -13.26 -7.87
N TRP A 168 12.59 -12.99 -7.12
CA TRP A 168 12.70 -13.31 -5.70
C TRP A 168 11.88 -12.43 -4.78
N PRO A 169 11.71 -11.10 -5.00
CA PRO A 169 10.97 -10.25 -4.07
C PRO A 169 9.59 -10.82 -3.73
N LEU A 170 9.35 -11.08 -2.44
CA LEU A 170 8.19 -11.87 -1.97
C LEU A 170 6.85 -11.15 -2.17
N HIS A 171 6.84 -9.82 -2.12
CA HIS A 171 5.59 -9.08 -2.26
C HIS A 171 4.97 -9.15 -3.67
N PHE A 172 5.75 -9.48 -4.69
CA PHE A 172 5.23 -9.67 -6.04
C PHE A 172 4.28 -10.87 -6.14
N PRO A 173 4.67 -12.10 -5.69
CA PRO A 173 3.74 -13.21 -5.66
C PRO A 173 2.58 -13.00 -4.67
N MET A 174 2.80 -12.29 -3.55
CA MET A 174 1.73 -11.93 -2.62
C MET A 174 0.67 -11.05 -3.32
N ALA A 175 1.08 -10.00 -4.03
CA ALA A 175 0.16 -9.13 -4.76
C ALA A 175 -0.51 -9.85 -5.93
N LYS A 176 0.20 -10.72 -6.65
CA LYS A 176 -0.39 -11.54 -7.72
C LYS A 176 -1.46 -12.50 -7.20
N ALA A 177 -1.28 -13.07 -6.00
CA ALA A 177 -2.30 -13.92 -5.38
C ALA A 177 -3.59 -13.13 -5.09
N VAL A 178 -3.50 -11.84 -4.71
CA VAL A 178 -4.66 -10.94 -4.56
C VAL A 178 -5.40 -10.76 -5.88
N LEU A 179 -4.68 -10.53 -7.00
CA LEU A 179 -5.30 -10.40 -8.32
C LEU A 179 -5.99 -11.71 -8.74
N LYS A 180 -5.36 -12.86 -8.45
CA LYS A 180 -5.95 -14.19 -8.72
C LYS A 180 -7.19 -14.49 -7.85
N ALA A 181 -7.23 -13.97 -6.63
CA ALA A 181 -8.44 -14.06 -5.80
C ALA A 181 -9.58 -13.23 -6.39
N MET A 182 -9.30 -12.05 -6.97
CA MET A 182 -10.32 -11.26 -7.70
C MET A 182 -10.86 -12.04 -8.90
N ASP A 183 -9.99 -12.71 -9.67
CA ASP A 183 -10.38 -13.58 -10.79
C ASP A 183 -11.30 -14.70 -10.30
N ALA A 184 -10.96 -15.38 -9.20
CA ALA A 184 -11.76 -16.48 -8.63
C ALA A 184 -13.12 -16.00 -8.10
N ILE A 185 -13.20 -14.85 -7.43
CA ILE A 185 -14.45 -14.27 -6.94
C ILE A 185 -15.38 -13.96 -8.11
N GLN A 186 -14.88 -13.34 -9.19
CA GLN A 186 -15.69 -13.04 -10.37
C GLN A 186 -16.17 -14.32 -11.08
N ALA A 187 -15.31 -15.30 -11.26
CA ALA A 187 -15.65 -16.57 -11.87
C ALA A 187 -16.73 -17.31 -11.05
N TYR A 188 -16.55 -17.40 -9.74
CA TYR A 188 -17.52 -17.99 -8.85
C TYR A 188 -18.89 -17.29 -8.91
N THR A 189 -18.94 -15.96 -8.81
CA THR A 189 -20.21 -15.23 -8.82
C THR A 189 -20.94 -15.40 -10.15
N LYS A 190 -20.21 -15.47 -11.27
CA LYS A 190 -20.77 -15.74 -12.59
C LYS A 190 -21.34 -17.16 -12.68
N GLU A 191 -20.61 -18.18 -12.28
CA GLU A 191 -21.06 -19.59 -12.29
C GLU A 191 -22.24 -19.83 -11.35
N ALA A 192 -22.30 -19.13 -10.23
CA ALA A 192 -23.40 -19.20 -9.27
C ALA A 192 -24.65 -18.39 -9.70
N GLY A 193 -24.65 -17.77 -10.88
CA GLY A 193 -25.76 -16.94 -11.37
C GLY A 193 -26.00 -15.69 -10.51
N GLN A 194 -24.97 -15.18 -9.84
CA GLN A 194 -25.03 -14.01 -8.97
C GLN A 194 -24.66 -12.74 -9.74
N THR A 195 -24.85 -11.57 -9.10
CA THR A 195 -24.39 -10.30 -9.67
C THR A 195 -22.86 -10.33 -9.83
N GLU A 196 -22.38 -10.02 -11.02
CA GLU A 196 -20.95 -9.92 -11.31
C GLU A 196 -20.29 -8.81 -10.46
N ILE A 197 -19.18 -9.13 -9.82
CA ILE A 197 -18.38 -8.15 -9.10
C ILE A 197 -17.58 -7.30 -10.10
N LYS A 198 -17.87 -6.00 -10.17
CA LYS A 198 -17.24 -5.03 -11.08
C LYS A 198 -16.11 -4.25 -10.46
N GLY A 199 -16.07 -4.18 -9.13
CA GLY A 199 -15.09 -3.39 -8.42
C GLY A 199 -14.68 -3.99 -7.09
N PHE A 200 -13.42 -3.77 -6.73
CA PHE A 200 -12.84 -4.22 -5.48
C PHE A 200 -12.26 -3.07 -4.67
N VAL A 201 -12.41 -3.14 -3.35
CA VAL A 201 -11.59 -2.44 -2.39
C VAL A 201 -10.63 -3.47 -1.79
N ILE A 202 -9.33 -3.29 -2.00
CA ILE A 202 -8.32 -4.20 -1.47
C ILE A 202 -7.84 -3.69 -0.11
N ALA A 203 -7.78 -4.56 0.90
CA ALA A 203 -7.31 -4.23 2.23
C ALA A 203 -6.35 -5.31 2.75
N GLY A 204 -5.46 -4.93 3.65
CA GLY A 204 -4.53 -5.84 4.32
C GLY A 204 -3.69 -5.11 5.35
N ALA A 205 -3.15 -5.86 6.32
CA ALA A 205 -2.39 -5.29 7.43
C ALA A 205 -0.92 -5.71 7.37
N SER A 206 -0.02 -4.82 7.81
CA SER A 206 1.42 -5.07 7.89
C SER A 206 1.99 -5.43 6.50
N LYS A 207 2.68 -6.56 6.35
CA LYS A 207 3.17 -7.07 5.06
C LYS A 207 2.05 -7.22 4.01
N ARG A 208 0.82 -7.48 4.45
CA ARG A 208 -0.35 -7.56 3.55
C ARG A 208 -0.90 -6.16 3.23
N GLY A 209 -0.63 -5.17 4.06
CA GLY A 209 -0.78 -3.75 3.71
C GLY A 209 0.22 -3.33 2.62
N TRP A 210 1.46 -3.80 2.70
CA TRP A 210 2.46 -3.64 1.63
C TRP A 210 1.98 -4.32 0.33
N THR A 211 1.51 -5.58 0.43
CA THR A 211 0.86 -6.29 -0.67
C THR A 211 -0.30 -5.50 -1.27
N THR A 212 -1.12 -4.86 -0.43
CA THR A 212 -2.25 -4.02 -0.84
C THR A 212 -1.80 -2.81 -1.67
N TRP A 213 -0.70 -2.15 -1.30
CA TRP A 213 -0.09 -1.08 -2.08
C TRP A 213 0.35 -1.56 -3.46
N LEU A 214 1.07 -2.70 -3.54
CA LEU A 214 1.56 -3.23 -4.80
C LEU A 214 0.43 -3.79 -5.69
N ALA A 215 -0.60 -4.40 -5.10
CA ALA A 215 -1.81 -4.76 -5.83
C ALA A 215 -2.48 -3.51 -6.45
N GLY A 216 -2.57 -2.40 -5.69
CA GLY A 216 -3.04 -1.12 -6.21
C GLY A 216 -2.17 -0.59 -7.36
N ALA A 217 -0.86 -0.78 -7.30
CA ALA A 217 0.07 -0.35 -8.35
C ALA A 217 0.02 -1.21 -9.62
N SER A 218 -0.70 -2.34 -9.62
CA SER A 218 -0.86 -3.26 -10.77
C SER A 218 -1.56 -2.64 -11.98
N LYS A 219 -2.27 -1.52 -11.80
CA LYS A 219 -3.15 -0.89 -12.79
C LYS A 219 -4.36 -1.77 -13.19
N ASP A 220 -4.71 -2.78 -12.39
CA ASP A 220 -5.92 -3.55 -12.63
C ASP A 220 -7.16 -2.64 -12.46
N PRO A 221 -7.96 -2.43 -13.51
CA PRO A 221 -9.06 -1.48 -13.48
C PRO A 221 -10.19 -1.88 -12.52
N ARG A 222 -10.19 -3.11 -12.02
CA ARG A 222 -11.15 -3.60 -11.04
C ARG A 222 -10.86 -3.08 -9.63
N ILE A 223 -9.61 -2.67 -9.33
CA ILE A 223 -9.24 -2.09 -8.04
C ILE A 223 -9.69 -0.64 -8.00
N LYS A 224 -10.74 -0.37 -7.23
CA LYS A 224 -11.38 0.95 -7.12
C LYS A 224 -10.94 1.73 -5.89
N GLY A 225 -10.34 1.06 -4.91
CA GLY A 225 -9.79 1.67 -3.72
C GLY A 225 -8.88 0.70 -2.97
N ILE A 226 -8.01 1.24 -2.12
CA ILE A 226 -7.10 0.44 -1.29
C ILE A 226 -7.12 0.91 0.16
N VAL A 227 -6.93 -0.04 1.09
CA VAL A 227 -6.85 0.22 2.54
C VAL A 227 -5.62 -0.49 3.11
N PRO A 228 -4.42 0.07 2.92
CA PRO A 228 -3.22 -0.43 3.59
C PRO A 228 -3.29 -0.09 5.08
N MET A 229 -3.11 -1.10 5.95
CA MET A 229 -3.18 -0.95 7.40
C MET A 229 -1.83 -1.26 8.04
N VAL A 230 -1.47 -0.50 9.05
CA VAL A 230 -0.25 -0.64 9.87
C VAL A 230 1.00 -0.93 9.01
N ILE A 231 1.15 -0.13 7.96
CA ILE A 231 2.30 -0.17 7.04
C ILE A 231 2.66 1.27 6.63
N ASP A 232 3.53 1.89 7.38
CA ASP A 232 3.92 3.30 7.26
C ASP A 232 5.39 3.42 6.84
N THR A 233 5.76 2.68 5.78
CA THR A 233 7.16 2.51 5.36
C THR A 233 7.47 2.97 3.93
N LEU A 234 6.52 3.60 3.23
CA LEU A 234 6.81 4.11 1.88
C LEU A 234 7.95 5.13 1.92
N ASN A 235 8.73 5.18 0.84
CA ASN A 235 9.95 6.00 0.75
C ASN A 235 11.04 5.50 1.73
N VAL A 236 11.31 4.18 1.68
CA VAL A 236 12.27 3.50 2.57
C VAL A 236 13.61 4.23 2.66
N THR A 237 14.07 4.85 1.58
CA THR A 237 15.31 5.62 1.56
C THR A 237 15.28 6.82 2.53
N ALA A 238 14.12 7.47 2.71
CA ALA A 238 13.94 8.55 3.68
C ALA A 238 13.59 8.01 5.07
N GLN A 239 12.88 6.87 5.16
CA GLN A 239 12.47 6.27 6.42
C GLN A 239 13.63 5.80 7.29
N ILE A 240 14.66 5.18 6.69
CA ILE A 240 15.81 4.64 7.44
C ILE A 240 16.53 5.73 8.25
N PRO A 241 17.02 6.84 7.65
CA PRO A 241 17.69 7.88 8.44
C PRO A 241 16.73 8.60 9.40
N HIS A 242 15.45 8.75 9.04
CA HIS A 242 14.44 9.36 9.91
C HIS A 242 14.22 8.52 11.18
N GLN A 243 14.04 7.21 11.04
CA GLN A 243 13.89 6.30 12.18
C GLN A 243 15.15 6.30 13.08
N LEU A 244 16.34 6.31 12.46
CA LEU A 244 17.59 6.39 13.24
C LEU A 244 17.70 7.71 14.00
N ALA A 245 17.29 8.82 13.43
CA ALA A 245 17.25 10.11 14.12
C ALA A 245 16.23 10.11 15.28
N ALA A 246 15.06 9.50 15.07
CA ALA A 246 14.01 9.44 16.10
C ALA A 246 14.35 8.50 17.25
N TYR A 247 14.90 7.32 16.95
CA TYR A 247 15.09 6.24 17.93
C TYR A 247 16.54 6.06 18.40
N GLY A 248 17.51 6.70 17.75
CA GLY A 248 18.95 6.49 18.00
C GLY A 248 19.49 5.14 17.53
N LYS A 249 18.63 4.22 17.14
CA LYS A 249 18.92 2.87 16.63
C LYS A 249 17.73 2.35 15.81
N PRO A 250 17.92 1.30 15.00
CA PRO A 250 16.79 0.62 14.35
C PRO A 250 15.77 0.14 15.36
N SER A 251 14.49 0.12 14.96
CA SER A 251 13.46 -0.52 15.78
C SER A 251 13.79 -1.99 16.01
N GLU A 252 13.47 -2.49 17.19
CA GLU A 252 13.54 -3.93 17.53
C GLU A 252 12.63 -4.78 16.64
N LYS A 253 11.59 -4.18 16.04
CA LYS A 253 10.64 -4.88 15.18
C LYS A 253 11.19 -5.17 13.77
N VAL A 254 12.24 -4.48 13.35
CA VAL A 254 12.90 -4.73 12.05
C VAL A 254 14.17 -5.58 12.19
N GLN A 255 14.29 -6.35 13.29
CA GLN A 255 15.50 -7.13 13.60
C GLN A 255 15.84 -8.15 12.51
N ASP A 256 14.85 -8.80 11.88
CA ASP A 256 15.09 -9.76 10.80
C ASP A 256 15.86 -9.12 9.63
N TYR A 257 15.55 -7.87 9.31
CA TYR A 257 16.24 -7.12 8.25
C TYR A 257 17.61 -6.62 8.69
N THR A 258 17.71 -6.12 9.93
CA THR A 258 19.00 -5.58 10.44
C THR A 258 20.01 -6.69 10.69
N SER A 259 19.58 -7.86 11.18
CA SER A 259 20.43 -9.04 11.33
C SER A 259 20.96 -9.58 10.01
N ALA A 260 20.21 -9.38 8.92
CA ALA A 260 20.64 -9.68 7.55
C ALA A 260 21.52 -8.59 6.92
N GLY A 261 21.84 -7.51 7.65
CA GLY A 261 22.64 -6.36 7.16
C GLY A 261 21.93 -5.59 6.03
N MET A 262 20.59 -5.59 6.03
CA MET A 262 19.83 -4.97 4.94
C MET A 262 19.95 -3.45 4.94
N GLN A 263 20.18 -2.80 6.08
CA GLN A 263 20.31 -1.34 6.12
C GLN A 263 21.42 -0.82 5.21
N GLU A 264 22.61 -1.44 5.30
CA GLU A 264 23.75 -1.09 4.48
C GLU A 264 23.58 -1.58 3.03
N LYS A 265 23.07 -2.81 2.86
CA LYS A 265 22.84 -3.41 1.55
C LYS A 265 21.86 -2.60 0.71
N LEU A 266 20.78 -2.05 1.29
CA LEU A 266 19.79 -1.23 0.60
C LEU A 266 20.36 0.09 0.08
N MET A 267 21.46 0.60 0.61
CA MET A 267 22.14 1.81 0.11
C MET A 267 23.03 1.54 -1.09
N THR A 268 23.34 0.29 -1.42
CA THR A 268 24.12 -0.10 -2.63
C THR A 268 23.30 0.07 -3.89
N PRO A 269 23.93 0.09 -5.09
CA PRO A 269 23.20 0.13 -6.36
C PRO A 269 22.18 -1.02 -6.50
N GLN A 270 22.53 -2.24 -6.06
CA GLN A 270 21.63 -3.38 -6.10
C GLN A 270 20.49 -3.26 -5.09
N GLY A 271 20.76 -2.75 -3.89
CA GLY A 271 19.73 -2.47 -2.89
C GLY A 271 18.76 -1.39 -3.35
N LYS A 272 19.23 -0.34 -4.01
CA LYS A 272 18.38 0.67 -4.65
C LYS A 272 17.51 0.06 -5.76
N ARG A 273 18.03 -0.97 -6.49
CA ARG A 273 17.25 -1.72 -7.46
C ARG A 273 16.16 -2.55 -6.76
N LEU A 274 16.46 -3.19 -5.64
CA LEU A 274 15.47 -3.89 -4.81
C LEU A 274 14.36 -2.93 -4.35
N LEU A 275 14.73 -1.76 -3.81
CA LEU A 275 13.74 -0.75 -3.40
C LEU A 275 12.89 -0.24 -4.58
N ALA A 276 13.47 -0.13 -5.77
CA ALA A 276 12.70 0.24 -6.96
C ALA A 276 11.63 -0.81 -7.33
N LEU A 277 11.81 -2.07 -6.91
CA LEU A 277 10.85 -3.16 -7.09
C LEU A 277 9.85 -3.24 -5.91
N GLU A 278 10.36 -3.23 -4.69
CA GLU A 278 9.60 -3.56 -3.48
C GLU A 278 8.92 -2.35 -2.83
N ASP A 279 9.55 -1.16 -2.85
CA ASP A 279 8.95 0.01 -2.22
C ASP A 279 7.76 0.55 -3.04
N PRO A 280 6.53 0.53 -2.51
CA PRO A 280 5.37 1.08 -3.22
C PRO A 280 5.52 2.56 -3.59
N TYR A 281 6.39 3.29 -2.92
CA TYR A 281 6.71 4.68 -3.26
C TYR A 281 7.25 4.82 -4.70
N SER A 282 7.95 3.81 -5.21
CA SER A 282 8.42 3.76 -6.61
C SER A 282 7.27 3.76 -7.62
N TYR A 283 6.08 3.38 -7.19
CA TYR A 283 4.87 3.30 -8.00
C TYR A 283 3.83 4.39 -7.67
N ARG A 284 4.17 5.40 -6.87
CA ARG A 284 3.23 6.41 -6.36
C ARG A 284 2.43 7.12 -7.43
N ASP A 285 3.00 7.31 -8.62
CA ASP A 285 2.30 7.94 -9.75
C ASP A 285 1.20 7.04 -10.35
N ARG A 286 1.22 5.73 -10.08
CA ARG A 286 0.19 4.76 -10.47
C ARG A 286 -0.93 4.65 -9.43
N LEU A 287 -0.66 5.05 -8.19
CA LEU A 287 -1.55 4.92 -7.05
C LEU A 287 -2.55 6.09 -7.01
N THR A 288 -3.34 6.23 -8.10
CA THR A 288 -4.30 7.35 -8.27
C THR A 288 -5.69 7.06 -7.72
N MET A 289 -6.00 5.77 -7.42
CA MET A 289 -7.27 5.39 -6.81
C MET A 289 -7.41 5.96 -5.39
N PRO A 290 -8.64 6.08 -4.87
CA PRO A 290 -8.90 6.37 -3.46
C PRO A 290 -8.15 5.43 -2.52
N LYS A 291 -7.59 5.97 -1.44
CA LYS A 291 -6.86 5.21 -0.43
C LYS A 291 -7.14 5.70 0.99
N LEU A 292 -7.35 4.75 1.90
CA LEU A 292 -7.49 5.01 3.34
C LEU A 292 -6.36 4.29 4.09
N LEU A 293 -5.44 5.05 4.67
CA LEU A 293 -4.37 4.51 5.50
C LEU A 293 -4.88 4.36 6.93
N VAL A 294 -4.67 3.18 7.53
CA VAL A 294 -5.07 2.91 8.92
C VAL A 294 -3.84 2.61 9.74
N LEU A 295 -3.55 3.42 10.74
CA LEU A 295 -2.29 3.40 11.49
C LEU A 295 -2.55 3.38 13.01
N GLY A 296 -1.57 2.90 13.76
CA GLY A 296 -1.55 2.96 15.22
C GLY A 296 -0.57 4.02 15.71
N THR A 297 -0.95 4.82 16.72
CA THR A 297 -0.06 5.87 17.25
C THR A 297 1.12 5.34 18.04
N ASN A 298 1.11 4.07 18.43
CA ASN A 298 2.17 3.41 19.19
C ASN A 298 2.74 2.19 18.44
N ASP A 299 2.60 2.20 17.10
CA ASP A 299 3.22 1.18 16.27
C ASP A 299 4.74 1.26 16.41
N ARG A 300 5.37 0.15 16.75
CA ARG A 300 6.80 0.11 17.03
C ARG A 300 7.66 -0.09 15.79
N TYR A 301 7.06 -0.37 14.62
CA TYR A 301 7.80 -0.58 13.37
C TYR A 301 8.32 0.73 12.76
N TRP A 302 7.58 1.84 12.92
CA TRP A 302 7.84 3.13 12.28
C TRP A 302 7.84 4.27 13.28
N SER A 303 8.51 5.39 12.95
CA SER A 303 8.30 6.64 13.69
C SER A 303 6.87 7.12 13.47
N GLN A 304 6.28 7.75 14.50
CA GLN A 304 4.85 8.08 14.50
C GLN A 304 4.48 9.17 13.48
N ASP A 305 5.45 9.91 12.99
CA ASP A 305 5.35 10.92 11.94
C ASP A 305 5.85 10.44 10.56
N ALA A 306 6.12 9.14 10.42
CA ALA A 306 6.64 8.50 9.20
C ALA A 306 5.82 8.83 7.95
N LEU A 307 4.50 8.95 8.09
CA LEU A 307 3.59 9.33 7.01
C LEU A 307 3.98 10.65 6.33
N ASN A 308 4.57 11.59 7.06
CA ASN A 308 4.96 12.90 6.53
C ASN A 308 6.06 12.81 5.47
N LEU A 309 6.81 11.69 5.42
CA LEU A 309 7.87 11.47 4.42
C LEU A 309 7.35 11.12 3.02
N TYR A 310 6.05 10.87 2.86
CA TYR A 310 5.51 10.48 1.56
C TYR A 310 4.05 10.91 1.30
N TRP A 311 3.35 11.45 2.30
CA TRP A 311 1.94 11.83 2.17
C TRP A 311 1.69 12.77 0.99
N ASP A 312 2.45 13.83 0.86
CA ASP A 312 2.23 14.84 -0.17
C ASP A 312 2.51 14.33 -1.59
N ASP A 313 3.37 13.33 -1.72
CA ASP A 313 3.70 12.69 -3.00
C ASP A 313 2.62 11.70 -3.48
N LEU A 314 1.75 11.21 -2.59
CA LEU A 314 0.68 10.31 -2.95
C LEU A 314 -0.37 11.00 -3.82
N LYS A 315 -0.66 10.43 -4.97
CA LYS A 315 -1.63 10.96 -5.94
C LYS A 315 -3.06 10.50 -5.63
N GLY A 316 -4.04 11.27 -6.11
CA GLY A 316 -5.46 10.96 -5.95
C GLY A 316 -6.00 11.15 -4.54
N PRO A 317 -7.29 10.81 -4.32
CA PRO A 317 -7.94 10.96 -3.02
C PRO A 317 -7.29 10.08 -1.95
N LYS A 318 -7.00 10.68 -0.80
CA LYS A 318 -6.30 10.00 0.31
C LYS A 318 -6.82 10.46 1.66
N TRP A 319 -6.94 9.50 2.59
CA TRP A 319 -7.35 9.72 3.97
C TRP A 319 -6.48 8.91 4.90
N VAL A 320 -6.42 9.32 6.15
CA VAL A 320 -5.74 8.58 7.22
C VAL A 320 -6.64 8.44 8.43
N LEU A 321 -6.50 7.30 9.12
CA LEU A 321 -7.09 7.02 10.42
C LEU A 321 -5.98 6.55 11.36
N TYR A 322 -5.52 7.42 12.24
CA TYR A 322 -4.70 7.02 13.38
C TYR A 322 -5.58 6.47 14.50
N ASN A 323 -5.17 5.37 15.11
CA ASN A 323 -5.80 4.78 16.27
C ASN A 323 -4.95 5.10 17.51
N SER A 324 -5.48 5.95 18.39
CA SER A 324 -4.80 6.45 19.58
C SER A 324 -4.49 5.33 20.56
N ASN A 325 -3.26 5.30 21.09
CA ASN A 325 -2.78 4.28 22.02
C ASN A 325 -2.87 2.84 21.50
N ALA A 326 -2.94 2.65 20.19
CA ALA A 326 -2.92 1.34 19.55
C ALA A 326 -1.55 1.07 18.93
N GLY A 327 -1.06 -0.15 19.11
CA GLY A 327 0.16 -0.68 18.50
C GLY A 327 -0.07 -1.23 17.11
N HIS A 328 0.85 -2.08 16.67
CA HIS A 328 0.83 -2.72 15.35
C HIS A 328 -0.38 -3.63 15.11
N GLY A 329 -0.90 -4.26 16.14
CA GLY A 329 -2.05 -5.17 16.06
C GLY A 329 -3.42 -4.46 16.04
N LEU A 330 -3.47 -3.13 16.22
CA LEU A 330 -4.72 -2.38 16.37
C LEU A 330 -5.65 -3.03 17.40
N GLU A 331 -5.10 -3.34 18.57
CA GLU A 331 -5.72 -4.14 19.60
C GLU A 331 -6.93 -3.42 20.23
N GLY A 332 -7.87 -4.21 20.74
CA GLY A 332 -9.06 -3.76 21.43
C GLY A 332 -10.29 -3.66 20.54
N LEU A 333 -11.43 -4.05 21.10
CA LEU A 333 -12.70 -4.10 20.37
C LEU A 333 -13.11 -2.71 19.82
N ASP A 334 -12.96 -1.67 20.62
CA ASP A 334 -13.30 -0.30 20.22
C ASP A 334 -12.46 0.17 19.03
N THR A 335 -11.16 -0.15 19.03
CA THR A 335 -10.25 0.12 17.92
C THR A 335 -10.68 -0.62 16.66
N GLN A 336 -10.98 -1.92 16.77
CA GLN A 336 -11.41 -2.75 15.64
C GLN A 336 -12.73 -2.27 15.05
N LEU A 337 -13.71 -1.93 15.88
CA LEU A 337 -15.00 -1.37 15.44
C LEU A 337 -14.82 0.01 14.77
N ARG A 338 -13.95 0.85 15.29
CA ARG A 338 -13.60 2.13 14.69
C ARG A 338 -12.98 1.96 13.31
N VAL A 339 -12.04 1.03 13.17
CA VAL A 339 -11.42 0.68 11.88
C VAL A 339 -12.48 0.16 10.91
N LEU A 340 -13.31 -0.81 11.33
CA LEU A 340 -14.36 -1.37 10.48
C LEU A 340 -15.38 -0.31 10.01
N ASN A 341 -15.76 0.64 10.87
CA ASN A 341 -16.67 1.72 10.51
C ASN A 341 -16.05 2.67 9.46
N ALA A 342 -14.78 3.03 9.62
CA ALA A 342 -14.06 3.87 8.65
C ALA A 342 -13.88 3.14 7.31
N VAL A 343 -13.45 1.88 7.33
CA VAL A 343 -13.34 1.02 6.12
C VAL A 343 -14.69 0.86 5.46
N GLY A 344 -15.77 0.66 6.22
CA GLY A 344 -17.12 0.55 5.69
C GLY A 344 -17.59 1.84 5.02
N ALA A 345 -17.35 3.02 5.62
CA ALA A 345 -17.65 4.30 5.01
C ALA A 345 -16.84 4.51 3.73
N PHE A 346 -15.55 4.20 3.75
CA PHE A 346 -14.66 4.26 2.59
C PHE A 346 -15.13 3.34 1.46
N ALA A 347 -15.39 2.07 1.76
CA ALA A 347 -15.81 1.08 0.76
C ALA A 347 -17.14 1.48 0.10
N ARG A 348 -18.11 1.98 0.88
CA ARG A 348 -19.38 2.50 0.32
C ARG A 348 -19.16 3.72 -0.57
N ALA A 349 -18.31 4.65 -0.18
CA ALA A 349 -17.97 5.83 -0.99
C ALA A 349 -17.34 5.42 -2.33
N VAL A 350 -16.36 4.50 -2.29
CA VAL A 350 -15.70 3.96 -3.49
C VAL A 350 -16.68 3.23 -4.40
N ALA A 351 -17.66 2.52 -3.83
CA ALA A 351 -18.70 1.83 -4.60
C ALA A 351 -19.79 2.77 -5.17
N GLY A 352 -19.59 4.09 -5.14
CA GLY A 352 -20.52 5.08 -5.71
C GLY A 352 -21.61 5.53 -4.73
N GLY A 353 -21.39 5.33 -3.41
CA GLY A 353 -22.22 5.93 -2.34
C GLY A 353 -21.85 7.39 -2.07
N ASN A 354 -22.31 7.91 -0.93
CA ASN A 354 -21.96 9.26 -0.51
C ASN A 354 -20.44 9.44 -0.39
N PRO A 355 -19.88 10.52 -0.94
CA PRO A 355 -18.43 10.75 -0.87
C PRO A 355 -17.96 10.90 0.57
N LEU A 356 -16.70 10.53 0.81
CA LEU A 356 -16.05 10.85 2.07
C LEU A 356 -15.74 12.35 2.16
N PRO A 357 -15.74 12.92 3.39
CA PRO A 357 -15.33 14.30 3.62
C PRO A 357 -13.88 14.51 3.14
N LYS A 358 -13.59 15.75 2.75
CA LYS A 358 -12.24 16.18 2.33
C LYS A 358 -11.70 17.20 3.34
N PRO A 359 -11.27 16.75 4.53
CA PRO A 359 -10.69 17.67 5.50
C PRO A 359 -9.38 18.24 4.97
N THR A 360 -9.17 19.52 5.23
CA THR A 360 -7.89 20.22 5.06
C THR A 360 -7.44 20.75 6.42
N TRP A 361 -6.14 20.79 6.64
CA TRP A 361 -5.60 21.20 7.93
C TRP A 361 -4.32 21.99 7.81
N LYS A 362 -4.06 22.78 8.86
CA LYS A 362 -2.86 23.56 9.01
C LYS A 362 -2.35 23.50 10.44
N TYR A 363 -1.12 23.07 10.59
CA TYR A 363 -0.37 23.15 11.85
C TYR A 363 0.33 24.49 11.97
N GLY A 364 0.48 24.94 13.21
CA GLY A 364 1.24 26.13 13.52
C GLY A 364 1.72 26.15 14.96
N PHE A 365 2.55 27.13 15.26
CA PHE A 365 3.12 27.37 16.57
C PHE A 365 3.05 28.85 16.93
N ARG A 366 2.49 29.18 18.09
CA ARG A 366 2.41 30.56 18.60
C ARG A 366 2.53 30.53 20.12
N ASP A 367 3.37 31.40 20.67
CA ASP A 367 3.47 31.66 22.12
C ASP A 367 3.57 30.39 22.97
N ASN A 368 4.45 29.45 22.59
CA ASN A 368 4.63 28.14 23.21
C ASN A 368 3.40 27.19 23.12
N PHE A 369 2.48 27.47 22.22
CA PHE A 369 1.38 26.57 21.90
C PHE A 369 1.52 26.05 20.47
N SER A 370 1.43 24.74 20.31
CA SER A 370 1.10 24.15 19.02
C SER A 370 -0.40 24.32 18.78
N TYR A 371 -0.79 24.55 17.54
CA TYR A 371 -2.21 24.63 17.17
C TYR A 371 -2.47 23.88 15.85
N LEU A 372 -3.71 23.52 15.68
CA LEU A 372 -4.22 22.79 14.53
C LEU A 372 -5.58 23.34 14.16
N ASP A 373 -5.63 23.94 12.96
CA ASP A 373 -6.87 24.35 12.30
C ASP A 373 -7.27 23.26 11.30
N VAL A 374 -8.56 22.89 11.33
CA VAL A 374 -9.12 21.90 10.40
C VAL A 374 -10.39 22.44 9.79
N HIS A 375 -10.49 22.36 8.45
CA HIS A 375 -11.71 22.67 7.70
C HIS A 375 -12.21 21.41 6.98
N SER A 376 -13.52 21.29 6.82
CA SER A 376 -14.17 20.15 6.15
C SER A 376 -15.29 20.63 5.23
N ASP A 377 -15.42 19.99 4.06
CA ASP A 377 -16.50 20.22 3.11
C ASP A 377 -17.83 19.57 3.56
N ILE A 378 -17.77 18.65 4.52
CA ILE A 378 -18.93 17.96 5.11
C ILE A 378 -18.96 18.24 6.61
N PRO A 379 -20.16 18.41 7.25
CA PRO A 379 -20.28 18.73 8.66
C PRO A 379 -19.57 17.73 9.58
N ILE A 380 -18.70 18.25 10.46
CA ILE A 380 -18.03 17.52 11.53
C ILE A 380 -19.03 17.36 12.68
N LYS A 381 -19.23 16.14 13.16
CA LYS A 381 -20.12 15.85 14.32
C LYS A 381 -19.42 16.08 15.64
N SER A 382 -18.16 15.71 15.72
CA SER A 382 -17.30 16.00 16.87
C SER A 382 -15.84 15.97 16.43
N ALA A 383 -15.01 16.73 17.14
CA ALA A 383 -13.57 16.77 16.89
C ALA A 383 -12.81 16.73 18.21
N LYS A 384 -11.68 16.00 18.21
CA LYS A 384 -10.76 15.92 19.34
C LYS A 384 -9.36 16.24 18.85
N LEU A 385 -8.64 17.06 19.59
CA LEU A 385 -7.19 17.18 19.47
C LEU A 385 -6.56 16.08 20.33
N TRP A 386 -5.85 15.16 19.69
CA TRP A 386 -5.00 14.19 20.35
C TRP A 386 -3.60 14.75 20.50
N PHE A 387 -2.95 14.49 21.63
CA PHE A 387 -1.61 14.95 21.91
C PHE A 387 -0.85 13.94 22.78
N ALA A 388 0.46 13.89 22.57
CA ALA A 388 1.42 13.15 23.39
C ALA A 388 2.68 13.97 23.57
N HIS A 389 3.44 13.68 24.63
CA HIS A 389 4.72 14.29 24.93
C HIS A 389 5.77 13.20 25.14
N SER A 390 7.00 13.47 24.68
CA SER A 390 8.19 12.64 24.94
C SER A 390 9.43 13.52 25.04
N ASP A 391 10.42 13.12 25.84
CA ASP A 391 11.71 13.80 25.94
C ASP A 391 12.54 13.72 24.64
N THR A 392 12.23 12.75 23.79
CA THR A 392 12.86 12.51 22.47
C THR A 392 11.82 12.45 21.38
N GLN A 393 12.24 12.27 20.12
CA GLN A 393 11.33 12.02 19.00
C GLN A 393 10.66 10.64 19.04
N ASP A 394 11.08 9.76 19.95
CA ASP A 394 10.51 8.44 20.13
C ASP A 394 9.20 8.51 20.92
N LEU A 395 8.10 8.27 20.25
CA LEU A 395 6.75 8.28 20.82
C LEU A 395 6.16 6.88 20.99
N ARG A 396 6.95 5.81 20.77
CA ARG A 396 6.45 4.43 20.82
C ARG A 396 5.77 4.06 22.14
N ASP A 397 6.25 4.62 23.26
CA ASP A 397 5.72 4.37 24.61
C ASP A 397 4.92 5.57 25.16
N ALA A 398 4.73 6.63 24.35
CA ALA A 398 3.99 7.80 24.77
C ALA A 398 2.50 7.49 24.97
N LYS A 399 1.91 8.12 25.99
CA LYS A 399 0.47 8.02 26.23
C LYS A 399 -0.24 9.21 25.59
N TRP A 400 -1.11 8.90 24.64
CA TRP A 400 -1.93 9.90 23.97
C TRP A 400 -3.16 10.23 24.79
N ALA A 401 -3.38 11.53 25.03
CA ALA A 401 -4.57 12.08 25.64
C ALA A 401 -5.30 12.96 24.63
N SER A 402 -6.55 13.29 24.88
CA SER A 402 -7.33 14.14 23.98
C SER A 402 -8.09 15.23 24.71
N ALA A 403 -8.35 16.31 23.98
CA ALA A 403 -9.24 17.39 24.39
C ALA A 403 -10.23 17.71 23.26
N PRO A 404 -11.42 18.21 23.55
CA PRO A 404 -12.33 18.71 22.53
C PRO A 404 -11.69 19.84 21.72
N MET A 405 -11.99 19.90 20.43
CA MET A 405 -11.66 21.06 19.57
C MET A 405 -12.87 22.02 19.55
N SER A 406 -12.58 23.30 19.44
CA SER A 406 -13.59 24.37 19.38
C SER A 406 -13.90 24.75 17.92
N PRO A 407 -15.12 25.21 17.60
CA PRO A 407 -15.42 25.79 16.31
C PRO A 407 -14.52 27.00 16.01
N ILE A 408 -14.02 27.09 14.75
CA ILE A 408 -13.30 28.26 14.26
C ILE A 408 -14.28 29.45 14.12
N ASP A 409 -15.44 29.16 13.50
CA ASP A 409 -16.54 30.12 13.36
C ASP A 409 -17.76 29.64 14.14
N PRO A 410 -18.15 30.35 15.22
CA PRO A 410 -19.35 30.00 15.98
C PRO A 410 -20.65 30.06 15.16
N ALA A 411 -20.71 30.84 14.07
CA ALA A 411 -21.86 30.89 13.18
C ALA A 411 -21.92 29.66 12.23
N ASN A 412 -20.78 28.99 11.99
CA ASN A 412 -20.70 27.77 11.21
C ASN A 412 -19.84 26.67 11.91
N PRO A 413 -20.33 26.16 13.06
CA PRO A 413 -19.52 25.39 13.99
C PRO A 413 -19.12 24.01 13.48
N THR A 414 -19.72 23.54 12.38
CA THR A 414 -19.57 22.17 11.89
C THR A 414 -18.54 22.01 10.75
N HIS A 415 -18.05 23.11 10.16
CA HIS A 415 -17.16 23.07 9.00
C HIS A 415 -15.73 23.54 9.27
N GLY A 416 -15.46 24.00 10.49
CA GLY A 416 -14.12 24.37 10.90
C GLY A 416 -13.94 24.18 12.40
N VAL A 417 -12.84 23.55 12.81
CA VAL A 417 -12.50 23.32 14.21
C VAL A 417 -11.04 23.68 14.48
N PHE A 418 -10.80 24.18 15.69
CA PHE A 418 -9.50 24.60 16.18
C PHE A 418 -9.14 23.87 17.46
N GLY A 419 -7.89 23.46 17.59
CA GLY A 419 -7.33 22.92 18.82
C GLY A 419 -5.91 23.42 19.07
N SER A 420 -5.53 23.57 20.33
CA SER A 420 -4.18 23.94 20.70
C SER A 420 -3.70 23.18 21.94
N LYS A 421 -2.38 23.00 22.02
CA LYS A 421 -1.69 22.36 23.13
C LYS A 421 -0.40 23.09 23.48
N GLY A 422 -0.21 23.39 24.75
CA GLY A 422 1.07 23.93 25.24
C GLY A 422 2.20 22.96 24.97
N VAL A 423 3.32 23.48 24.48
CA VAL A 423 4.54 22.72 24.22
C VAL A 423 5.51 22.97 25.36
N PRO A 424 5.94 21.96 26.12
CA PRO A 424 6.93 22.08 27.18
C PRO A 424 8.23 22.70 26.65
N ALA A 425 9.00 23.31 27.56
CA ALA A 425 10.28 23.92 27.23
C ALA A 425 11.36 22.93 26.75
N GLN A 426 11.16 21.64 27.02
CA GLN A 426 12.06 20.55 26.62
C GLN A 426 11.24 19.40 26.02
N GLY A 427 11.89 18.56 25.22
CA GLY A 427 11.28 17.40 24.58
C GLY A 427 10.46 17.75 23.34
N TYR A 428 9.54 16.88 23.00
CA TYR A 428 8.73 16.94 21.77
C TYR A 428 7.24 16.79 22.13
N THR A 429 6.39 17.49 21.42
CA THR A 429 4.94 17.34 21.53
C THR A 429 4.39 16.96 20.17
N ALA A 430 3.69 15.84 20.09
CA ALA A 430 2.97 15.42 18.89
C ALA A 430 1.48 15.74 19.03
N ILE A 431 0.85 16.21 17.96
CA ILE A 431 -0.58 16.49 17.89
C ILE A 431 -1.19 15.98 16.59
N TYR A 432 -2.47 15.60 16.64
CA TYR A 432 -3.31 15.40 15.46
C TYR A 432 -4.79 15.57 15.82
N ALA A 433 -5.64 15.82 14.82
CA ALA A 433 -7.09 15.88 15.02
C ALA A 433 -7.75 14.56 14.65
N GLU A 434 -8.71 14.13 15.48
CA GLU A 434 -9.70 13.12 15.15
C GLU A 434 -11.04 13.80 14.86
N LEU A 435 -11.60 13.51 13.69
CA LEU A 435 -12.83 14.10 13.18
C LEU A 435 -13.87 13.00 13.03
N THR A 436 -14.98 13.09 13.73
CA THR A 436 -16.10 12.17 13.60
C THR A 436 -17.13 12.73 12.64
N TYR A 437 -17.55 11.90 11.70
CA TYR A 437 -18.57 12.17 10.70
C TYR A 437 -19.72 11.17 10.82
N ALA A 438 -20.82 11.43 10.11
CA ALA A 438 -21.92 10.47 9.97
C ALA A 438 -22.27 10.28 8.50
N GLN A 439 -22.45 9.02 8.09
CA GLN A 439 -22.91 8.65 6.78
C GLN A 439 -24.02 7.61 6.91
N ASN A 440 -25.21 7.91 6.38
CA ASN A 440 -26.38 7.03 6.49
C ASN A 440 -26.68 6.57 7.94
N GLY A 441 -26.59 7.50 8.89
CA GLY A 441 -26.83 7.24 10.31
C GLY A 441 -25.70 6.51 11.05
N LYS A 442 -24.65 6.08 10.36
CA LYS A 442 -23.48 5.41 10.97
C LYS A 442 -22.33 6.40 11.15
N ALA A 443 -21.78 6.44 12.38
CA ALA A 443 -20.61 7.26 12.67
C ALA A 443 -19.32 6.59 12.19
N PHE A 444 -18.36 7.37 11.71
CA PHE A 444 -17.00 6.96 11.40
C PHE A 444 -16.03 8.11 11.68
N SER A 445 -14.76 7.78 11.90
CA SER A 445 -13.73 8.78 12.14
C SER A 445 -12.68 8.78 11.03
N LEU A 446 -12.11 9.95 10.78
CA LEU A 446 -10.89 10.19 10.02
C LEU A 446 -9.98 11.06 10.89
N THR A 447 -8.69 11.11 10.56
CA THR A 447 -7.74 11.95 11.28
C THR A 447 -6.94 12.84 10.33
N THR A 448 -6.25 13.83 10.91
CA THR A 448 -5.14 14.49 10.22
C THR A 448 -3.88 13.64 10.36
N GLN A 449 -2.78 14.02 9.71
CA GLN A 449 -1.45 13.47 9.99
C GLN A 449 -1.05 13.79 11.44
N ILE A 450 -0.04 13.09 11.95
CA ILE A 450 0.64 13.48 13.20
C ILE A 450 1.69 14.55 12.86
N GLU A 451 1.68 15.64 13.62
CA GLU A 451 2.74 16.66 13.57
C GLU A 451 3.56 16.59 14.85
N LEU A 452 4.88 16.48 14.70
CA LEU A 452 5.83 16.45 15.80
C LEU A 452 6.53 17.80 15.92
N MET A 453 6.38 18.43 17.07
CA MET A 453 6.90 19.77 17.34
C MET A 453 7.96 19.76 18.43
N ALA A 454 9.10 20.35 18.16
CA ALA A 454 10.12 20.67 19.14
C ALA A 454 9.86 22.06 19.75
N PRO A 455 10.32 22.36 20.98
CA PRO A 455 10.31 23.71 21.54
C PRO A 455 11.10 24.64 20.63
N LYS A 456 10.62 25.88 20.47
CA LYS A 456 11.45 26.91 19.82
C LYS A 456 12.64 27.22 20.72
N LYS A 457 13.82 27.12 20.13
CA LYS A 457 15.08 27.59 20.77
C LYS A 457 15.06 29.10 20.92
#